data_5933d319aeb4eedfb872bf3d581923e6
#
_entry.id   5933d319aeb4eedfb872bf3d581923e6
#
_cell.length_a   1.000
_cell.length_b   1.000
_cell.length_c   1.000
_cell.angle_alpha   90.00
_cell.angle_beta   90.00
_cell.angle_gamma   90.00
#
_symmetry.space_group_name_H-M   'P 1'
#
loop_
_entity.id
_entity.type
_entity.pdbx_description
1 polymer ?
#
loop_
_entity_poly.entity_id
_entity_poly.type
_entity_poly.pdbx_seq_one_letter_code
_entity_poly.pdbx_strand_id
1 'polypeptide(L)'
;MRPATLAETYERIMAGTDSDVALAEFLDTFYLTPTANARVETLRREPPLTGDSHLDALAGAVAEYLGRQYELPSIPSWAFDPVRYLDRPWHTSSIDSPGMREYLTYSSPAEFACRNIFTEERPLRRARSGLKPS
;
A
#
# COMPACT_ATOMS: atom_id res chain seq x y z
N MET A 1 -1.17 -20.12 -0.43
CA MET A 1 -2.26 -19.47 0.31
C MET A 1 -2.04 -17.98 0.38
N ARG A 2 -3.09 -17.20 0.19
CA ARG A 2 -2.97 -15.75 0.25
C ARG A 2 -2.82 -15.28 1.69
N PRO A 3 -2.06 -14.19 1.93
CA PRO A 3 -1.93 -13.68 3.29
C PRO A 3 -3.25 -13.10 3.79
N ALA A 4 -3.51 -13.26 5.08
CA ALA A 4 -4.73 -12.75 5.70
C ALA A 4 -4.58 -11.30 6.15
N THR A 5 -3.35 -10.85 6.41
CA THR A 5 -3.07 -9.50 6.92
C THR A 5 -1.89 -8.88 6.18
N LEU A 6 -1.82 -7.54 6.26
CA LEU A 6 -0.69 -6.83 5.68
C LEU A 6 0.62 -7.22 6.36
N ALA A 7 0.59 -7.44 7.67
CA ALA A 7 1.78 -7.89 8.39
C ALA A 7 2.27 -9.25 7.87
N GLU A 8 1.35 -10.17 7.65
CA GLU A 8 1.70 -11.48 7.10
C GLU A 8 2.30 -11.36 5.70
N THR A 9 1.76 -10.43 4.89
CA THR A 9 2.30 -10.13 3.57
C THR A 9 3.77 -9.76 3.65
N TYR A 10 4.11 -8.88 4.59
CA TYR A 10 5.50 -8.43 4.75
C TYR A 10 6.39 -9.53 5.30
N GLU A 11 5.85 -10.41 6.14
CA GLU A 11 6.61 -11.58 6.58
C GLU A 11 6.98 -12.47 5.39
N ARG A 12 6.07 -12.62 4.44
CA ARG A 12 6.35 -13.38 3.22
C ARG A 12 7.38 -12.72 2.33
N ILE A 13 7.33 -11.39 2.24
CA ILE A 13 8.35 -10.64 1.48
C ILE A 13 9.72 -10.88 2.10
N MET A 14 9.82 -10.82 3.41
CA MET A 14 11.09 -11.06 4.10
C MET A 14 11.57 -12.49 3.92
N ALA A 15 10.66 -13.43 3.73
CA ALA A 15 11.01 -14.83 3.48
C ALA A 15 11.37 -15.12 2.04
N GLY A 16 11.28 -14.11 1.15
CA GLY A 16 11.72 -14.25 -0.24
C GLY A 16 10.65 -14.13 -1.29
N THR A 17 9.38 -13.94 -0.91
CA THR A 17 8.32 -13.76 -1.89
C THR A 17 8.48 -12.39 -2.55
N ASP A 18 8.31 -12.35 -3.87
CA ASP A 18 8.35 -11.09 -4.61
C ASP A 18 7.33 -10.10 -4.03
N SER A 19 7.76 -8.85 -3.81
CA SER A 19 6.92 -7.88 -3.15
C SER A 19 5.68 -7.52 -3.95
N ASP A 20 5.79 -7.43 -5.27
CA ASP A 20 4.63 -7.11 -6.10
C ASP A 20 3.59 -8.23 -6.04
N VAL A 21 4.05 -9.49 -6.07
CA VAL A 21 3.16 -10.64 -5.97
C VAL A 21 2.48 -10.69 -4.61
N ALA A 22 3.26 -10.53 -3.54
CA ALA A 22 2.73 -10.61 -2.18
C ALA A 22 1.69 -9.51 -1.93
N LEU A 23 1.99 -8.28 -2.35
CA LEU A 23 1.07 -7.17 -2.16
C LEU A 23 -0.19 -7.34 -3.00
N ALA A 24 -0.06 -7.82 -4.25
CA ALA A 24 -1.23 -8.08 -5.08
C ALA A 24 -2.16 -9.11 -4.43
N GLU A 25 -1.60 -10.17 -3.86
CA GLU A 25 -2.40 -11.19 -3.19
C GLU A 25 -3.09 -10.63 -1.95
N PHE A 26 -2.40 -9.78 -1.19
CA PHE A 26 -3.02 -9.12 -0.06
C PHE A 26 -4.20 -8.25 -0.51
N LEU A 27 -4.01 -7.46 -1.56
CA LEU A 27 -5.08 -6.59 -2.04
C LEU A 27 -6.30 -7.38 -2.46
N ASP A 28 -6.09 -8.52 -3.14
CA ASP A 28 -7.21 -9.39 -3.49
C ASP A 28 -7.94 -9.86 -2.23
N THR A 29 -7.20 -10.24 -1.19
CA THR A 29 -7.80 -10.64 0.09
C THR A 29 -8.58 -9.48 0.71
N PHE A 30 -7.99 -8.29 0.75
CA PHE A 30 -8.64 -7.11 1.32
C PHE A 30 -9.96 -6.80 0.60
N TYR A 31 -9.93 -6.80 -0.74
CA TYR A 31 -11.11 -6.44 -1.51
C TYR A 31 -12.21 -7.48 -1.41
N LEU A 32 -11.86 -8.72 -1.12
CA LEU A 32 -12.85 -9.79 -0.92
C LEU A 32 -13.34 -9.88 0.52
N THR A 33 -12.73 -9.13 1.44
CA THR A 33 -13.15 -9.13 2.84
C THR A 33 -14.44 -8.32 2.97
N PRO A 34 -15.53 -8.93 3.49
CA PRO A 34 -16.87 -8.36 3.31
C PRO A 34 -17.26 -7.22 4.25
N THR A 35 -16.61 -7.07 5.41
CA THR A 35 -17.04 -6.07 6.39
C THR A 35 -15.93 -5.09 6.72
N ALA A 36 -16.34 -3.88 7.15
CA ALA A 36 -15.37 -2.86 7.55
C ALA A 36 -14.53 -3.33 8.74
N ASN A 37 -15.16 -3.98 9.72
CA ASN A 37 -14.41 -4.45 10.88
C ASN A 37 -13.39 -5.50 10.51
N ALA A 38 -13.73 -6.43 9.63
CA ALA A 38 -12.78 -7.44 9.17
C ALA A 38 -11.65 -6.80 8.37
N ARG A 39 -11.93 -5.76 7.59
CA ARG A 39 -10.90 -5.03 6.85
C ARG A 39 -9.95 -4.30 7.79
N VAL A 40 -10.47 -3.72 8.88
CA VAL A 40 -9.61 -3.12 9.90
C VAL A 40 -8.62 -4.16 10.44
N GLU A 41 -9.09 -5.38 10.70
CA GLU A 41 -8.23 -6.42 11.24
C GLU A 41 -7.10 -6.79 10.28
N THR A 42 -7.32 -6.70 8.96
CA THR A 42 -6.25 -7.00 8.00
C THR A 42 -5.09 -6.00 8.09
N LEU A 43 -5.33 -4.82 8.64
CA LEU A 43 -4.33 -3.75 8.73
C LEU A 43 -3.82 -3.52 10.14
N ARG A 44 -4.41 -4.15 11.15
CA ARG A 44 -4.16 -3.81 12.55
C ARG A 44 -2.74 -4.10 13.00
N ARG A 45 -2.23 -5.29 12.68
CA ARG A 45 -0.90 -5.68 13.15
C ARG A 45 0.16 -5.00 12.32
N GLU A 46 1.14 -4.42 12.99
CA GLU A 46 2.22 -3.71 12.29
C GLU A 46 3.06 -4.68 11.47
N PRO A 47 3.27 -4.41 10.18
CA PRO A 47 4.20 -5.20 9.37
C PRO A 47 5.62 -5.07 9.90
N PRO A 48 6.43 -6.13 9.82
CA PRO A 48 7.84 -6.02 10.20
C PRO A 48 8.57 -5.03 9.28
N LEU A 49 9.59 -4.38 9.81
CA LEU A 49 10.47 -3.56 8.99
C LEU A 49 11.38 -4.48 8.19
N THR A 50 11.47 -4.21 6.89
CA THR A 50 12.21 -5.09 5.99
C THR A 50 13.67 -4.69 5.80
N GLY A 51 14.01 -3.45 6.17
CA GLY A 51 15.31 -2.88 5.86
C GLY A 51 15.33 -2.12 4.53
N ASP A 52 14.27 -2.26 3.73
CA ASP A 52 14.10 -1.50 2.49
C ASP A 52 13.13 -0.35 2.80
N SER A 53 13.66 0.88 2.79
CA SER A 53 12.86 2.04 3.16
C SER A 53 11.65 2.25 2.25
N HIS A 54 11.76 1.89 0.96
CA HIS A 54 10.63 2.01 0.04
C HIS A 54 9.49 1.07 0.44
N LEU A 55 9.81 -0.19 0.72
CA LEU A 55 8.81 -1.16 1.14
C LEU A 55 8.19 -0.78 2.49
N ASP A 56 9.02 -0.29 3.40
CA ASP A 56 8.53 0.06 4.74
C ASP A 56 7.60 1.26 4.69
N ALA A 57 7.92 2.26 3.87
CA ALA A 57 7.03 3.41 3.68
C ALA A 57 5.76 3.01 2.93
N LEU A 58 5.88 2.12 1.97
CA LEU A 58 4.73 1.66 1.20
C LEU A 58 3.69 1.00 2.10
N ALA A 59 4.12 0.26 3.12
CA ALA A 59 3.18 -0.35 4.07
C ALA A 59 2.30 0.70 4.73
N GLY A 60 2.89 1.81 5.18
CA GLY A 60 2.13 2.89 5.79
C GLY A 60 1.16 3.54 4.81
N ALA A 61 1.62 3.77 3.59
CA ALA A 61 0.78 4.39 2.56
C ALA A 61 -0.41 3.48 2.22
N VAL A 62 -0.18 2.19 2.08
CA VAL A 62 -1.25 1.23 1.78
C VAL A 62 -2.29 1.23 2.89
N ALA A 63 -1.85 1.16 4.14
CA ALA A 63 -2.78 1.11 5.27
C ALA A 63 -3.62 2.39 5.36
N GLU A 64 -3.00 3.54 5.23
CA GLU A 64 -3.75 4.80 5.29
C GLU A 64 -4.68 4.95 4.09
N TYR A 65 -4.18 4.66 2.89
CA TYR A 65 -4.97 4.80 1.67
C TYR A 65 -6.22 3.91 1.72
N LEU A 66 -6.06 2.63 2.08
CA LEU A 66 -7.19 1.72 2.16
C LEU A 66 -8.17 2.15 3.27
N GLY A 67 -7.63 2.60 4.40
CA GLY A 67 -8.48 3.07 5.49
C GLY A 67 -9.35 4.25 5.10
N ARG A 68 -8.79 5.21 4.38
CA ARG A 68 -9.55 6.39 3.96
C ARG A 68 -10.45 6.10 2.77
N GLN A 69 -9.95 5.37 1.79
CA GLN A 69 -10.71 5.08 0.58
C GLN A 69 -11.97 4.27 0.89
N TYR A 70 -11.91 3.36 1.84
CA TYR A 70 -13.02 2.50 2.20
C TYR A 70 -13.69 2.92 3.50
N GLU A 71 -13.37 4.13 3.99
CA GLU A 71 -14.01 4.75 5.15
C GLU A 71 -14.04 3.80 6.35
N LEU A 72 -12.89 3.18 6.63
CA LEU A 72 -12.80 2.25 7.74
C LEU A 72 -12.89 3.02 9.07
N PRO A 73 -13.45 2.38 10.12
CA PRO A 73 -13.64 3.05 11.41
C PRO A 73 -12.34 3.43 12.10
N SER A 74 -11.21 2.80 11.73
CA SER A 74 -9.92 3.19 12.28
C SER A 74 -8.81 2.89 11.30
N ILE A 75 -7.73 3.68 11.40
CA ILE A 75 -6.49 3.46 10.66
C ILE A 75 -5.43 3.18 11.72
N PRO A 76 -4.63 2.11 11.57
CA PRO A 76 -3.68 1.75 12.62
C PRO A 76 -2.63 2.84 12.83
N SER A 77 -2.31 3.10 14.09
CA SER A 77 -1.37 4.17 14.44
C SER A 77 0.03 3.92 13.90
N TRP A 78 0.42 2.65 13.71
CA TRP A 78 1.76 2.34 13.19
C TRP A 78 1.98 2.93 11.79
N ALA A 79 0.89 3.14 11.04
CA ALA A 79 0.99 3.69 9.68
C ALA A 79 1.59 5.10 9.67
N PHE A 80 1.51 5.80 10.78
CA PHE A 80 2.01 7.17 10.90
C PHE A 80 3.35 7.26 11.62
N ASP A 81 3.99 6.13 11.90
CA ASP A 81 5.32 6.13 12.48
C ASP A 81 6.31 6.75 11.50
N PRO A 82 7.24 7.61 11.98
CA PRO A 82 8.20 8.26 11.07
C PRO A 82 8.96 7.31 10.15
N VAL A 83 9.20 6.08 10.56
CA VAL A 83 9.90 5.11 9.73
C VAL A 83 9.09 4.73 8.49
N ARG A 84 7.80 5.05 8.46
CA ARG A 84 6.92 4.80 7.30
C ARG A 84 6.89 5.97 6.32
N TYR A 85 7.85 6.91 6.42
CA TYR A 85 7.94 8.06 5.53
C TYR A 85 9.34 8.11 4.94
N LEU A 86 9.42 8.46 3.65
CA LEU A 86 10.71 8.54 2.96
C LEU A 86 11.29 9.93 3.10
N ASP A 87 12.63 10.01 3.18
CA ASP A 87 13.35 11.28 3.18
C ASP A 87 13.48 11.88 1.79
N ARG A 88 13.39 11.04 0.76
CA ARG A 88 13.58 11.46 -0.63
C ARG A 88 12.42 10.98 -1.49
N PRO A 89 12.09 11.73 -2.55
CA PRO A 89 11.02 11.32 -3.45
C PRO A 89 11.31 9.99 -4.13
N TRP A 90 10.28 9.18 -4.22
CA TRP A 90 10.31 7.91 -4.95
C TRP A 90 9.19 7.93 -5.99
N HIS A 91 9.58 7.95 -7.27
CA HIS A 91 8.61 7.87 -8.37
C HIS A 91 8.53 6.41 -8.79
N THR A 92 7.36 5.81 -8.66
CA THR A 92 7.22 4.36 -8.76
C THR A 92 7.25 3.82 -10.18
N SER A 93 7.12 4.68 -11.20
CA SER A 93 7.16 4.24 -12.58
C SER A 93 8.56 3.78 -12.98
N SER A 94 8.64 2.74 -13.81
CA SER A 94 9.89 2.33 -14.41
C SER A 94 10.34 3.28 -15.53
N ILE A 95 9.43 4.15 -15.99
CA ILE A 95 9.74 5.15 -17.01
C ILE A 95 10.32 6.37 -16.30
N ASP A 96 11.61 6.61 -16.54
CA ASP A 96 12.30 7.74 -15.89
C ASP A 96 12.44 8.89 -16.88
N SER A 97 11.42 9.73 -16.92
CA SER A 97 11.42 10.93 -17.75
C SER A 97 10.85 12.09 -16.97
N PRO A 98 11.23 13.34 -17.30
CA PRO A 98 10.66 14.50 -16.62
C PRO A 98 9.14 14.56 -16.70
N GLY A 99 8.57 14.20 -17.84
CA GLY A 99 7.11 14.20 -18.00
C GLY A 99 6.43 13.17 -17.10
N MET A 100 7.02 11.99 -16.98
CA MET A 100 6.45 10.96 -16.11
C MET A 100 6.59 11.34 -14.65
N ARG A 101 7.73 11.91 -14.23
CA ARG A 101 7.89 12.36 -12.86
C ARG A 101 6.87 13.46 -12.51
N GLU A 102 6.65 14.38 -13.43
CA GLU A 102 5.67 15.43 -13.22
C GLU A 102 4.26 14.83 -13.09
N TYR A 103 3.90 13.93 -14.00
CA TYR A 103 2.61 13.28 -13.96
C TYR A 103 2.39 12.58 -12.62
N LEU A 104 3.35 11.78 -12.16
CA LEU A 104 3.21 11.06 -10.90
C LEU A 104 3.11 12.01 -9.71
N THR A 105 3.85 13.12 -9.75
CA THR A 105 3.80 14.10 -8.67
C THR A 105 2.39 14.66 -8.49
N TYR A 106 1.69 14.93 -9.58
CA TYR A 106 0.36 15.51 -9.48
C TYR A 106 -0.76 14.50 -9.41
N SER A 107 -0.52 13.24 -9.83
CA SER A 107 -1.56 12.21 -9.81
C SER A 107 -1.63 11.46 -8.49
N SER A 108 -0.59 11.53 -7.67
CA SER A 108 -0.48 10.70 -6.47
C SER A 108 -1.55 11.03 -5.44
N PRO A 109 -2.20 10.02 -4.85
CA PRO A 109 -3.06 10.24 -3.70
C PRO A 109 -2.25 10.82 -2.54
N ALA A 110 -2.92 11.62 -1.70
CA ALA A 110 -2.25 12.30 -0.60
C ALA A 110 -1.53 11.36 0.35
N GLU A 111 -2.11 10.18 0.58
CA GLU A 111 -1.53 9.18 1.51
C GLU A 111 -0.16 8.69 1.03
N PHE A 112 0.03 8.66 -0.28
CA PHE A 112 1.32 8.30 -0.86
C PHE A 112 2.23 9.52 -0.95
N ALA A 113 1.71 10.63 -1.46
CA ALA A 113 2.51 11.83 -1.67
C ALA A 113 3.11 12.37 -0.36
N CYS A 114 2.37 12.33 0.74
CA CYS A 114 2.88 12.80 2.02
C CYS A 114 4.04 11.95 2.54
N ARG A 115 4.22 10.75 1.99
CA ARG A 115 5.35 9.88 2.32
C ARG A 115 6.46 9.94 1.29
N ASN A 116 6.39 10.91 0.37
CA ASN A 116 7.33 11.03 -0.75
C ASN A 116 7.23 9.86 -1.74
N ILE A 117 6.09 9.19 -1.79
CA ILE A 117 5.83 8.14 -2.78
C ILE A 117 4.93 8.74 -3.85
N PHE A 118 5.44 8.82 -5.07
CA PHE A 118 4.71 9.43 -6.19
C PHE A 118 4.32 8.35 -7.18
N THR A 119 3.01 8.15 -7.33
CA THR A 119 2.46 7.04 -8.07
C THR A 119 1.23 7.50 -8.84
N GLU A 120 0.60 6.58 -9.59
CA GLU A 120 -0.61 6.91 -10.34
C GLU A 120 -1.79 7.16 -9.39
N GLU A 121 -2.87 7.73 -9.92
CA GLU A 121 -4.00 8.12 -9.08
C GLU A 121 -4.76 6.94 -8.48
N ARG A 122 -4.64 5.74 -9.06
CA ARG A 122 -5.27 4.53 -8.54
C ARG A 122 -4.21 3.45 -8.33
N PRO A 123 -3.30 3.66 -7.37
CA PRO A 123 -2.11 2.82 -7.26
C PRO A 123 -2.39 1.39 -6.83
N LEU A 124 -3.51 1.14 -6.14
CA LEU A 124 -3.83 -0.17 -5.59
C LEU A 124 -5.00 -0.83 -6.30
N ARG A 125 -5.29 -0.37 -7.51
CA ARG A 125 -6.40 -0.93 -8.28
C ARG A 125 -6.11 -2.36 -8.71
N ARG A 126 -7.09 -3.22 -8.52
CA ARG A 126 -7.04 -4.62 -8.94
C ARG A 126 -8.27 -4.95 -9.75
N ALA A 127 -8.15 -5.94 -10.63
CA ALA A 127 -9.28 -6.38 -11.45
C ALA A 127 -10.45 -6.85 -10.61
N ARG A 128 -10.19 -7.28 -9.37
CA ARG A 128 -11.22 -7.82 -8.47
C ARG A 128 -11.56 -6.89 -7.34
N SER A 129 -11.26 -5.63 -7.46
CA SER A 129 -11.40 -4.70 -6.34
C SER A 129 -12.83 -4.25 -6.09
N GLY A 130 -13.81 -5.04 -6.49
CA GLY A 130 -15.21 -4.66 -6.37
C GLY A 130 -15.68 -3.83 -7.53
N LEU A 131 -14.80 -3.45 -8.42
CA LEU A 131 -15.12 -2.77 -9.65
C LEU A 131 -15.10 -3.79 -10.77
N LYS A 132 -15.95 -3.58 -11.74
CA LYS A 132 -15.92 -4.44 -12.92
C LYS A 132 -14.59 -4.24 -13.62
N PRO A 133 -13.97 -5.32 -14.05
CA PRO A 133 -12.83 -5.18 -14.92
C PRO A 133 -13.33 -4.60 -16.21
N SER A 134 -12.85 -3.49 -16.53
CA SER A 134 -13.40 -2.82 -17.71
C SER A 134 -12.32 -2.07 -18.41
#